data_0fad3f0125fae63a810979ec4650a002
#
_entry.id   0fad3f0125fae63a810979ec4650a002
#
_cell.length_a   1.000
_cell.length_b   1.000
_cell.length_c   1.000
_cell.angle_alpha   90.00
_cell.angle_beta   90.00
_cell.angle_gamma   90.00
#
_symmetry.space_group_name_H-M   'P 1'
#
loop_
_entity.id
_entity.type
_entity.pdbx_description
1 polymer ?
#
loop_
_entity_poly.entity_id
_entity_poly.type
_entity_poly.pdbx_seq_one_letter_code
_entity_poly.pdbx_strand_id
1 'polypeptide(L)'
;MEAAVARIAEELGAPTILVNNAGVLRDNLLFKMSALDWDTVMNVHLKGAFLMARACQKHMVDAKFGRIVNLSSSSALGNRGQANYSAAKAGLQGFTKTLAKELGKFGITANAVAPGFIATEMTKATAERVGMDFEEFKKGAASMIPVQRVGVPEDIANAVAFFTGEQAGFVSGQVMYVAGGPLN
;
A
#
# COMPACT_ATOMS: atom_id res chain seq x y z
N MET A 1 15.51 9.38 5.23
CA MET A 1 15.16 7.94 5.30
C MET A 1 16.42 7.07 5.42
N GLU A 2 17.46 7.32 4.66
CA GLU A 2 18.72 6.56 4.78
C GLU A 2 19.28 6.56 6.21
N ALA A 3 19.38 7.72 6.85
CA ALA A 3 19.84 7.81 8.24
C ALA A 3 18.93 7.01 9.23
N ALA A 4 17.62 6.99 8.99
CA ALA A 4 16.71 6.22 9.84
C ALA A 4 16.89 4.70 9.65
N VAL A 5 17.07 4.23 8.40
CA VAL A 5 17.35 2.83 8.11
C VAL A 5 18.72 2.40 8.66
N ALA A 6 19.73 3.25 8.54
CA ALA A 6 21.06 3.00 9.11
C ALA A 6 20.98 2.84 10.63
N ARG A 7 20.25 3.72 11.32
CA ARG A 7 20.03 3.62 12.76
C ARG A 7 19.28 2.35 13.17
N ILE A 8 18.23 1.98 12.41
CA ILE A 8 17.52 0.71 12.64
C ILE A 8 18.46 -0.48 12.50
N ALA A 9 19.30 -0.48 11.45
CA ALA A 9 20.25 -1.57 11.21
C ALA A 9 21.29 -1.70 12.33
N GLU A 10 21.71 -0.57 12.92
CA GLU A 10 22.66 -0.53 14.03
C GLU A 10 22.02 -0.97 15.35
N GLU A 11 20.82 -0.49 15.66
CA GLU A 11 20.17 -0.69 16.95
C GLU A 11 19.38 -2.02 17.04
N LEU A 12 18.76 -2.45 15.93
CA LEU A 12 17.79 -3.57 15.91
C LEU A 12 18.18 -4.69 14.95
N GLY A 13 19.18 -4.48 14.12
CA GLY A 13 19.61 -5.42 13.07
C GLY A 13 19.12 -5.01 11.68
N ALA A 14 19.77 -5.60 10.66
CA ALA A 14 19.54 -5.28 9.26
C ALA A 14 18.08 -5.56 8.83
N PRO A 15 17.33 -4.57 8.29
CA PRO A 15 15.94 -4.78 7.87
C PRO A 15 15.89 -5.61 6.58
N THR A 16 15.30 -6.79 6.65
CA THR A 16 15.09 -7.69 5.50
C THR A 16 13.64 -7.76 5.06
N ILE A 17 12.72 -7.18 5.83
CA ILE A 17 11.30 -7.06 5.49
C ILE A 17 10.91 -5.58 5.51
N LEU A 18 10.31 -5.11 4.42
CA LEU A 18 9.83 -3.73 4.28
C LEU A 18 8.34 -3.73 3.91
N VAL A 19 7.53 -3.09 4.75
CA VAL A 19 6.11 -2.84 4.45
C VAL A 19 5.90 -1.34 4.27
N ASN A 20 5.67 -0.92 3.04
CA ASN A 20 5.35 0.47 2.71
C ASN A 20 3.85 0.72 2.90
N ASN A 21 3.46 1.06 4.13
CA ASN A 21 2.06 1.28 4.53
C ASN A 21 1.70 2.75 4.75
N ALA A 22 2.67 3.64 4.90
CA ALA A 22 2.42 5.06 5.13
C ALA A 22 1.51 5.68 4.05
N GLY A 23 0.51 6.44 4.46
CA GLY A 23 -0.43 7.02 3.53
C GLY A 23 -1.23 8.19 4.09
N VAL A 24 -1.66 9.07 3.19
CA VAL A 24 -2.51 10.23 3.48
C VAL A 24 -3.55 10.40 2.36
N LEU A 25 -4.68 11.02 2.68
CA LEU A 25 -5.67 11.42 1.70
C LEU A 25 -5.68 12.94 1.54
N ARG A 26 -5.78 13.40 0.29
CA ARG A 26 -6.02 14.79 -0.11
C ARG A 26 -6.98 14.77 -1.30
N ASP A 27 -8.18 14.24 -1.04
CA ASP A 27 -9.18 13.99 -2.07
C ASP A 27 -9.86 15.30 -2.47
N ASN A 28 -9.95 15.54 -3.77
CA ASN A 28 -10.74 16.60 -4.36
C ASN A 28 -11.03 16.29 -5.82
N LEU A 29 -12.07 16.90 -6.38
CA LEU A 29 -12.28 16.86 -7.82
C LEU A 29 -11.10 17.54 -8.53
N LEU A 30 -10.73 17.04 -9.72
CA LEU A 30 -9.52 17.49 -10.45
C LEU A 30 -9.42 19.02 -10.57
N PHE A 31 -10.53 19.68 -10.90
CA PHE A 31 -10.54 21.14 -11.08
C PHE A 31 -10.36 21.95 -9.78
N LYS A 32 -10.48 21.30 -8.61
CA LYS A 32 -10.28 21.89 -7.28
C LYS A 32 -9.02 21.38 -6.58
N MET A 33 -8.38 20.34 -7.14
CA MET A 33 -7.20 19.74 -6.54
C MET A 33 -6.01 20.68 -6.68
N SER A 34 -5.40 21.05 -5.56
CA SER A 34 -4.18 21.87 -5.59
C SER A 34 -2.94 21.04 -5.96
N ALA A 35 -1.92 21.70 -6.52
CA ALA A 35 -0.63 21.06 -6.75
C ALA A 35 -0.02 20.56 -5.43
N LEU A 36 -0.22 21.27 -4.33
CA LEU A 36 0.25 20.86 -3.01
C LEU A 36 -0.41 19.54 -2.55
N ASP A 37 -1.73 19.36 -2.78
CA ASP A 37 -2.41 18.12 -2.45
C ASP A 37 -1.92 16.97 -3.30
N TRP A 38 -1.69 17.21 -4.59
CA TRP A 38 -1.09 16.26 -5.50
C TRP A 38 0.30 15.84 -5.02
N ASP A 39 1.19 16.79 -4.81
CA ASP A 39 2.58 16.55 -4.41
C ASP A 39 2.66 15.86 -3.04
N THR A 40 1.81 16.24 -2.09
CA THR A 40 1.75 15.61 -0.77
C THR A 40 1.45 14.12 -0.90
N VAL A 41 0.44 13.75 -1.67
CA VAL A 41 0.05 12.35 -1.87
C VAL A 41 1.14 11.58 -2.61
N MET A 42 1.67 12.13 -3.71
CA MET A 42 2.76 11.51 -4.47
C MET A 42 4.03 11.31 -3.63
N ASN A 43 4.39 12.33 -2.83
CA ASN A 43 5.58 12.28 -1.99
C ASN A 43 5.46 11.24 -0.86
N VAL A 44 4.30 11.14 -0.21
CA VAL A 44 4.12 10.18 0.88
C VAL A 44 4.04 8.75 0.35
N HIS A 45 3.17 8.50 -0.63
CA HIS A 45 2.89 7.15 -1.10
C HIS A 45 3.99 6.60 -2.02
N LEU A 46 4.26 7.27 -3.14
CA LEU A 46 5.11 6.70 -4.19
C LEU A 46 6.59 6.99 -3.95
N LYS A 47 6.92 8.26 -3.72
CA LYS A 47 8.31 8.66 -3.43
C LYS A 47 8.79 8.11 -2.09
N GLY A 48 7.91 8.06 -1.07
CA GLY A 48 8.22 7.45 0.22
C GLY A 48 8.59 5.97 0.07
N ALA A 49 7.79 5.19 -0.65
CA ALA A 49 8.06 3.77 -0.91
C ALA A 49 9.36 3.57 -1.70
N PHE A 50 9.63 4.40 -2.71
CA PHE A 50 10.90 4.39 -3.45
C PHE A 50 12.09 4.64 -2.52
N LEU A 51 12.03 5.68 -1.68
CA LEU A 51 13.14 6.03 -0.80
C LEU A 51 13.41 4.95 0.27
N MET A 52 12.35 4.34 0.81
CA MET A 52 12.48 3.24 1.77
C MET A 52 13.02 1.97 1.11
N ALA A 53 12.51 1.58 -0.05
CA ALA A 53 13.02 0.44 -0.79
C ALA A 53 14.50 0.61 -1.14
N ARG A 54 14.90 1.81 -1.62
CA ARG A 54 16.28 2.16 -1.93
C ARG A 54 17.19 2.07 -0.70
N ALA A 55 16.73 2.52 0.46
CA ALA A 55 17.51 2.48 1.68
C ALA A 55 17.65 1.05 2.25
N CYS A 56 16.60 0.21 2.15
CA CYS A 56 16.60 -1.13 2.71
C CYS A 56 17.27 -2.17 1.78
N GLN A 57 17.24 -1.97 0.45
CA GLN A 57 17.67 -3.00 -0.51
C GLN A 57 19.08 -3.51 -0.27
N LYS A 58 20.04 -2.66 0.16
CA LYS A 58 21.41 -3.09 0.42
C LYS A 58 21.47 -4.19 1.48
N HIS A 59 20.74 -4.02 2.57
CA HIS A 59 20.67 -5.00 3.66
C HIS A 59 20.04 -6.31 3.20
N MET A 60 19.01 -6.25 2.36
CA MET A 60 18.35 -7.42 1.78
C MET A 60 19.28 -8.17 0.80
N VAL A 61 20.04 -7.42 -0.03
CA VAL A 61 21.01 -7.99 -0.96
C VAL A 61 22.14 -8.70 -0.21
N ASP A 62 22.69 -8.07 0.82
CA ASP A 62 23.74 -8.62 1.65
C ASP A 62 23.28 -9.91 2.37
N ALA A 63 22.01 -9.92 2.83
CA ALA A 63 21.38 -11.08 3.46
C ALA A 63 20.96 -12.19 2.48
N LYS A 64 20.95 -11.94 1.16
CA LYS A 64 20.35 -12.78 0.12
C LYS A 64 18.92 -13.19 0.41
N PHE A 65 18.21 -12.34 1.12
CA PHE A 65 16.82 -12.50 1.52
C PHE A 65 16.16 -11.13 1.67
N GLY A 66 14.98 -10.98 1.11
CA GLY A 66 14.19 -9.77 1.32
C GLY A 66 12.73 -9.94 0.93
N ARG A 67 11.87 -9.18 1.61
CA ARG A 67 10.44 -9.11 1.33
C ARG A 67 10.01 -7.65 1.32
N ILE A 68 9.48 -7.19 0.18
CA ILE A 68 8.94 -5.84 0.04
C ILE A 68 7.44 -5.96 -0.23
N VAL A 69 6.63 -5.33 0.61
CA VAL A 69 5.18 -5.27 0.43
C VAL A 69 4.75 -3.81 0.35
N ASN A 70 4.18 -3.42 -0.78
CA ASN A 70 3.65 -2.08 -1.02
C ASN A 70 2.12 -2.07 -0.84
N LEU A 71 1.60 -1.19 0.03
CA LEU A 71 0.16 -1.02 0.19
C LEU A 71 -0.38 -0.13 -0.95
N SER A 72 -0.94 -0.78 -1.98
CA SER A 72 -1.70 -0.14 -3.05
C SER A 72 -3.15 0.14 -2.58
N SER A 73 -4.12 0.09 -3.46
CA SER A 73 -5.56 0.24 -3.20
C SER A 73 -6.36 -0.20 -4.40
N SER A 74 -7.62 -0.58 -4.22
CA SER A 74 -8.59 -0.69 -5.32
C SER A 74 -8.77 0.63 -6.08
N SER A 75 -8.52 1.78 -5.43
CA SER A 75 -8.51 3.09 -6.10
C SER A 75 -7.46 3.23 -7.19
N ALA A 76 -6.47 2.33 -7.28
CA ALA A 76 -5.55 2.27 -8.41
C ALA A 76 -6.24 2.02 -9.76
N LEU A 77 -7.46 1.47 -9.73
CA LEU A 77 -8.32 1.26 -10.91
C LEU A 77 -9.12 2.51 -11.31
N GLY A 78 -9.01 3.57 -10.53
CA GLY A 78 -9.74 4.82 -10.67
C GLY A 78 -10.80 5.01 -9.60
N ASN A 79 -10.82 6.20 -8.98
CA ASN A 79 -11.85 6.59 -8.04
C ASN A 79 -12.12 8.10 -8.15
N ARG A 80 -13.40 8.48 -8.20
CA ARG A 80 -13.81 9.88 -8.35
C ARG A 80 -13.29 10.72 -7.18
N GLY A 81 -12.63 11.82 -7.48
CA GLY A 81 -12.06 12.73 -6.49
C GLY A 81 -10.69 12.32 -5.96
N GLN A 82 -10.08 11.25 -6.49
CA GLN A 82 -8.81 10.70 -6.03
C GLN A 82 -7.76 10.67 -7.15
N ALA A 83 -7.69 11.66 -8.02
CA ALA A 83 -6.73 11.66 -9.12
C ALA A 83 -5.29 11.47 -8.64
N ASN A 84 -4.88 12.17 -7.58
CA ASN A 84 -3.57 12.04 -6.94
C ASN A 84 -3.37 10.65 -6.30
N TYR A 85 -4.34 10.21 -5.52
CA TYR A 85 -4.26 8.93 -4.79
C TYR A 85 -4.29 7.73 -5.74
N SER A 86 -5.19 7.73 -6.73
CA SER A 86 -5.25 6.69 -7.75
C SER A 86 -3.96 6.60 -8.56
N ALA A 87 -3.40 7.74 -8.98
CA ALA A 87 -2.11 7.79 -9.67
C ALA A 87 -0.97 7.21 -8.82
N ALA A 88 -0.89 7.62 -7.54
CA ALA A 88 0.13 7.12 -6.62
C ALA A 88 0.01 5.61 -6.38
N LYS A 89 -1.23 5.11 -6.17
CA LYS A 89 -1.49 3.69 -5.89
C LYS A 89 -1.33 2.81 -7.13
N ALA A 90 -1.64 3.30 -8.32
CA ALA A 90 -1.31 2.64 -9.58
C ALA A 90 0.22 2.63 -9.83
N GLY A 91 0.89 3.75 -9.56
CA GLY A 91 2.35 3.86 -9.62
C GLY A 91 3.06 2.84 -8.73
N LEU A 92 2.55 2.59 -7.51
CA LEU A 92 3.07 1.55 -6.61
C LEU A 92 2.99 0.14 -7.23
N GLN A 93 1.95 -0.17 -8.00
CA GLN A 93 1.83 -1.48 -8.67
C GLN A 93 2.91 -1.65 -9.75
N GLY A 94 3.14 -0.62 -10.56
CA GLY A 94 4.23 -0.61 -11.54
C GLY A 94 5.61 -0.70 -10.88
N PHE A 95 5.83 0.09 -9.84
CA PHE A 95 7.06 0.08 -9.05
C PHE A 95 7.34 -1.30 -8.43
N THR A 96 6.33 -1.94 -7.86
CA THR A 96 6.41 -3.31 -7.32
C THR A 96 6.92 -4.30 -8.36
N LYS A 97 6.36 -4.26 -9.57
CA LYS A 97 6.78 -5.16 -10.67
C LYS A 97 8.23 -4.92 -11.10
N THR A 98 8.67 -3.67 -11.08
CA THR A 98 10.06 -3.31 -11.39
C THR A 98 11.01 -3.86 -10.32
N LEU A 99 10.70 -3.63 -9.04
CA LEU A 99 11.50 -4.18 -7.93
C LEU A 99 11.61 -5.72 -7.99
N ALA A 100 10.51 -6.41 -8.31
CA ALA A 100 10.52 -7.86 -8.45
C ALA A 100 11.50 -8.35 -9.54
N LYS A 101 11.58 -7.63 -10.67
CA LYS A 101 12.51 -7.95 -11.76
C LYS A 101 13.97 -7.64 -11.41
N GLU A 102 14.21 -6.49 -10.79
CA GLU A 102 15.57 -6.04 -10.49
C GLU A 102 16.21 -6.81 -9.34
N LEU A 103 15.43 -7.14 -8.31
CA LEU A 103 15.93 -7.67 -7.05
C LEU A 103 15.77 -9.19 -6.91
N GLY A 104 15.00 -9.83 -7.78
CA GLY A 104 14.70 -11.27 -7.70
C GLY A 104 15.95 -12.16 -7.66
N LYS A 105 16.98 -11.81 -8.43
CA LYS A 105 18.28 -12.56 -8.46
C LYS A 105 19.01 -12.55 -7.11
N PHE A 106 18.63 -11.71 -6.18
CA PHE A 106 19.20 -11.62 -4.84
C PHE A 106 18.34 -12.31 -3.76
N GLY A 107 17.32 -13.09 -4.15
CA GLY A 107 16.40 -13.74 -3.20
C GLY A 107 15.36 -12.81 -2.59
N ILE A 108 15.12 -11.64 -3.23
CA ILE A 108 14.19 -10.63 -2.76
C ILE A 108 12.90 -10.71 -3.58
N THR A 109 11.75 -10.78 -2.91
CA THR A 109 10.44 -10.65 -3.56
C THR A 109 9.82 -9.28 -3.28
N ALA A 110 9.07 -8.76 -4.24
CA ALA A 110 8.32 -7.54 -4.08
C ALA A 110 6.88 -7.76 -4.57
N ASN A 111 5.91 -7.46 -3.70
CA ASN A 111 4.48 -7.64 -3.99
C ASN A 111 3.69 -6.42 -3.52
N ALA A 112 2.48 -6.27 -4.03
CA ALA A 112 1.54 -5.24 -3.59
C ALA A 112 0.27 -5.87 -3.02
N VAL A 113 -0.21 -5.35 -1.91
CA VAL A 113 -1.56 -5.60 -1.40
C VAL A 113 -2.41 -4.38 -1.75
N ALA A 114 -3.58 -4.60 -2.34
CA ALA A 114 -4.50 -3.56 -2.78
C ALA A 114 -5.85 -3.70 -2.04
N PRO A 115 -5.99 -3.04 -0.86
CA PRO A 115 -7.23 -3.07 -0.10
C PRO A 115 -8.40 -2.46 -0.87
N GLY A 116 -9.60 -3.02 -0.66
CA GLY A 116 -10.87 -2.38 -0.95
C GLY A 116 -11.29 -1.44 0.18
N PHE A 117 -12.57 -1.47 0.56
CA PHE A 117 -13.06 -0.69 1.69
C PHE A 117 -12.73 -1.38 3.03
N ILE A 118 -11.86 -0.74 3.81
CA ILE A 118 -11.42 -1.21 5.13
C ILE A 118 -11.86 -0.22 6.20
N ALA A 119 -12.49 -0.70 7.27
CA ALA A 119 -12.89 0.13 8.41
C ALA A 119 -11.64 0.57 9.20
N THR A 120 -11.29 1.85 9.08
CA THR A 120 -10.11 2.48 9.70
C THR A 120 -10.44 3.92 10.06
N GLU A 121 -9.57 4.59 10.83
CA GLU A 121 -9.69 6.03 11.07
C GLU A 121 -9.70 6.86 9.77
N MET A 122 -8.99 6.41 8.74
CA MET A 122 -8.98 7.08 7.43
C MET A 122 -10.36 7.05 6.76
N THR A 123 -11.05 5.91 6.79
CA THR A 123 -12.40 5.77 6.21
C THR A 123 -13.46 6.43 7.09
N LYS A 124 -13.26 6.47 8.41
CA LYS A 124 -14.09 7.23 9.34
C LYS A 124 -14.00 8.73 9.06
N ALA A 125 -12.80 9.28 8.93
CA ALA A 125 -12.60 10.67 8.54
C ALA A 125 -13.22 10.99 7.16
N THR A 126 -13.29 10.01 6.26
CA THR A 126 -13.98 10.17 4.97
C THR A 126 -15.49 10.27 5.17
N ALA A 127 -16.11 9.43 6.01
CA ALA A 127 -17.54 9.50 6.33
C ALA A 127 -17.89 10.84 6.96
N GLU A 128 -17.12 11.32 7.93
CA GLU A 128 -17.28 12.63 8.56
C GLU A 128 -17.23 13.77 7.53
N ARG A 129 -16.26 13.73 6.60
CA ARG A 129 -16.12 14.75 5.54
C ARG A 129 -17.31 14.82 4.59
N VAL A 130 -18.00 13.70 4.36
CA VAL A 130 -19.22 13.66 3.52
C VAL A 130 -20.50 13.82 4.33
N GLY A 131 -20.41 14.05 5.65
CA GLY A 131 -21.54 14.29 6.54
C GLY A 131 -22.39 13.05 6.82
N MET A 132 -21.79 11.85 6.77
CA MET A 132 -22.47 10.58 7.05
C MET A 132 -22.03 9.99 8.39
N ASP A 133 -22.96 9.32 9.07
CA ASP A 133 -22.62 8.45 10.20
C ASP A 133 -21.73 7.29 9.73
N PHE A 134 -20.72 6.93 10.51
CA PHE A 134 -19.76 5.92 10.09
C PHE A 134 -20.35 4.52 9.99
N GLU A 135 -21.32 4.17 10.85
CA GLU A 135 -21.99 2.87 10.79
C GLU A 135 -22.88 2.76 9.55
N GLU A 136 -23.59 3.85 9.20
CA GLU A 136 -24.37 3.92 7.96
C GLU A 136 -23.45 3.84 6.73
N PHE A 137 -22.30 4.54 6.76
CA PHE A 137 -21.33 4.51 5.67
C PHE A 137 -20.75 3.10 5.47
N LYS A 138 -20.41 2.38 6.55
CA LYS A 138 -19.96 0.97 6.49
C LYS A 138 -21.06 0.06 5.95
N LYS A 139 -22.30 0.22 6.41
CA LYS A 139 -23.44 -0.59 5.96
C LYS A 139 -23.70 -0.41 4.47
N GLY A 140 -23.64 0.83 3.98
CA GLY A 140 -23.75 1.12 2.55
C GLY A 140 -22.64 0.49 1.74
N ALA A 141 -21.38 0.57 2.20
CA ALA A 141 -20.25 -0.08 1.54
C ALA A 141 -20.39 -1.60 1.56
N ALA A 142 -20.76 -2.21 2.69
CA ALA A 142 -20.91 -3.66 2.84
C ALA A 142 -21.92 -4.25 1.87
N SER A 143 -23.03 -3.55 1.60
CA SER A 143 -24.07 -4.01 0.66
C SER A 143 -23.58 -4.15 -0.78
N MET A 144 -22.51 -3.45 -1.15
CA MET A 144 -21.91 -3.50 -2.49
C MET A 144 -20.75 -4.52 -2.59
N ILE A 145 -20.30 -5.05 -1.45
CA ILE A 145 -19.20 -6.02 -1.39
C ILE A 145 -19.77 -7.44 -1.43
N PRO A 146 -19.29 -8.33 -2.33
CA PRO A 146 -19.82 -9.70 -2.45
C PRO A 146 -19.85 -10.49 -1.15
N VAL A 147 -18.85 -10.37 -0.26
CA VAL A 147 -18.84 -11.05 1.06
C VAL A 147 -19.70 -10.36 2.11
N GLN A 148 -20.48 -9.31 1.73
CA GLN A 148 -21.48 -8.63 2.55
C GLN A 148 -20.95 -8.06 3.87
N ARG A 149 -19.68 -7.72 3.92
CA ARG A 149 -19.04 -6.98 5.01
C ARG A 149 -17.95 -6.06 4.49
N VAL A 150 -17.65 -5.02 5.23
CA VAL A 150 -16.41 -4.25 5.05
C VAL A 150 -15.21 -5.03 5.57
N GLY A 151 -14.03 -4.75 5.04
CA GLY A 151 -12.80 -5.31 5.57
C GLY A 151 -12.39 -4.66 6.89
N VAL A 152 -11.56 -5.37 7.63
CA VAL A 152 -10.88 -4.86 8.84
C VAL A 152 -9.37 -4.88 8.63
N PRO A 153 -8.58 -4.13 9.41
CA PRO A 153 -7.12 -4.09 9.27
C PRO A 153 -6.47 -5.48 9.25
N GLU A 154 -7.02 -6.43 10.01
CA GLU A 154 -6.54 -7.81 10.10
C GLU A 154 -6.66 -8.57 8.77
N ASP A 155 -7.68 -8.28 7.95
CA ASP A 155 -7.82 -8.87 6.61
C ASP A 155 -6.60 -8.50 5.73
N ILE A 156 -6.11 -7.28 5.88
CA ILE A 156 -4.95 -6.77 5.14
C ILE A 156 -3.65 -7.30 5.75
N ALA A 157 -3.55 -7.32 7.08
CA ALA A 157 -2.38 -7.84 7.78
C ALA A 157 -2.11 -9.30 7.43
N ASN A 158 -3.15 -10.13 7.29
CA ASN A 158 -3.02 -11.53 6.87
C ASN A 158 -2.43 -11.66 5.46
N ALA A 159 -2.84 -10.80 4.51
CA ALA A 159 -2.28 -10.79 3.16
C ALA A 159 -0.82 -10.32 3.15
N VAL A 160 -0.48 -9.32 3.98
CA VAL A 160 0.90 -8.86 4.18
C VAL A 160 1.75 -9.97 4.78
N ALA A 161 1.26 -10.65 5.83
CA ALA A 161 1.95 -11.75 6.49
C ALA A 161 2.25 -12.91 5.52
N PHE A 162 1.31 -13.23 4.63
CA PHE A 162 1.55 -14.21 3.56
C PHE A 162 2.75 -13.81 2.69
N PHE A 163 2.79 -12.57 2.18
CA PHE A 163 3.90 -12.12 1.32
C PHE A 163 5.23 -11.96 2.03
N THR A 164 5.25 -11.75 3.35
CA THR A 164 6.48 -11.61 4.14
C THR A 164 7.04 -12.94 4.62
N GLY A 165 6.26 -14.02 4.53
CA GLY A 165 6.68 -15.37 4.93
C GLY A 165 7.77 -15.95 4.04
N GLU A 166 8.56 -16.86 4.59
CA GLU A 166 9.64 -17.56 3.86
C GLU A 166 9.08 -18.35 2.66
N GLN A 167 7.91 -18.99 2.84
CA GLN A 167 7.28 -19.83 1.82
C GLN A 167 6.76 -19.04 0.61
N ALA A 168 6.65 -17.70 0.70
CA ALA A 168 6.27 -16.84 -0.41
C ALA A 168 7.45 -16.52 -1.37
N GLY A 169 8.58 -17.23 -1.27
CA GLY A 169 9.79 -16.96 -2.06
C GLY A 169 9.65 -17.09 -3.57
N PHE A 170 8.60 -17.75 -4.07
CA PHE A 170 8.29 -17.85 -5.51
C PHE A 170 7.14 -16.93 -5.95
N VAL A 171 6.59 -16.12 -5.04
CA VAL A 171 5.53 -15.16 -5.31
C VAL A 171 6.14 -13.77 -5.36
N SER A 172 6.32 -13.21 -6.56
CA SER A 172 6.94 -11.90 -6.75
C SER A 172 6.31 -11.14 -7.92
N GLY A 173 6.20 -9.82 -7.80
CA GLY A 173 5.61 -8.93 -8.80
C GLY A 173 4.08 -8.95 -8.83
N GLN A 174 3.44 -9.55 -7.83
CA GLN A 174 1.99 -9.71 -7.80
C GLN A 174 1.29 -8.51 -7.18
N VAL A 175 0.04 -8.29 -7.59
CA VAL A 175 -0.89 -7.34 -6.95
C VAL A 175 -2.08 -8.16 -6.46
N MET A 176 -2.20 -8.29 -5.14
CA MET A 176 -3.32 -8.98 -4.52
C MET A 176 -4.37 -7.97 -4.06
N TYR A 177 -5.54 -8.00 -4.70
CA TYR A 177 -6.69 -7.23 -4.24
C TYR A 177 -7.37 -7.94 -3.08
N VAL A 178 -7.47 -7.25 -1.94
CA VAL A 178 -8.14 -7.74 -0.73
C VAL A 178 -9.36 -6.85 -0.50
N ALA A 179 -10.45 -7.19 -1.18
CA ALA A 179 -11.61 -6.31 -1.33
C ALA A 179 -12.96 -7.01 -1.08
N GLY A 180 -12.96 -8.29 -0.68
CA GLY A 180 -14.18 -9.05 -0.42
C GLY A 180 -14.94 -9.48 -1.68
N GLY A 181 -14.33 -9.34 -2.86
CA GLY A 181 -14.87 -9.77 -4.16
C GLY A 181 -14.00 -9.34 -5.32
N PRO A 182 -14.32 -9.77 -6.55
CA PRO A 182 -13.61 -9.34 -7.74
C PRO A 182 -13.81 -7.83 -7.97
N LEU A 183 -12.79 -7.20 -8.53
CA LEU A 183 -12.83 -5.81 -8.97
C LEU A 183 -12.76 -5.79 -10.49
N ASN A 184 -13.70 -5.11 -11.12
CA ASN A 184 -13.78 -4.96 -12.58
C ASN A 184 -12.89 -3.79 -13.05
#